data_4d97af22e4549418b925ae3e9978e0ec
#
_entry.id   4d97af22e4549418b925ae3e9978e0ec
#
_cell.length_a   1.000
_cell.length_b   1.000
_cell.length_c   1.000
_cell.angle_alpha   90.00
_cell.angle_beta   90.00
_cell.angle_gamma   90.00
#
_symmetry.space_group_name_H-M   'P 1'
#
loop_
_entity.id
_entity.type
_entity.pdbx_description
1 polymer ?
#
loop_
_entity_poly.entity_id
_entity_poly.type
_entity_poly.pdbx_seq_one_letter_code
_entity_poly.pdbx_strand_id
1 'polypeptide(L)'
;ILKQLEKTDSLTLRKSLDSIIKSNPYSFTNLHLIEKYYVQDGFSDYDALQKLIGGLSGIIKDTPYMMNLQAKVENQIKRNRNRNIYTLLNKDRNGEGIKWASISDQYILLDFWASWNPESVAAQDSLVPVLDKLKKKNFLVVSISLDLDKQAWLKAIAERDTTHWKQLCDFTGWNNNLIKDQGIRELPSNILLNPHKQTIARDSR
;
A
#
# COMPACT_ATOMS: atom_id res chain seq x y z
N ILE A 1 19.96 17.11 -15.08
CA ILE A 1 19.06 17.11 -13.90
C ILE A 1 18.31 15.77 -13.81
N LEU A 2 17.53 15.33 -14.83
CA LEU A 2 16.74 14.10 -14.78
C LEU A 2 17.57 12.84 -14.52
N LYS A 3 18.74 12.68 -15.17
CA LYS A 3 19.66 11.54 -14.93
C LYS A 3 20.31 11.53 -13.53
N GLN A 4 20.38 12.68 -12.85
CA GLN A 4 20.83 12.75 -11.46
C GLN A 4 19.74 12.39 -10.47
N LEU A 5 18.47 12.68 -10.80
CA LEU A 5 17.32 12.38 -9.98
C LEU A 5 17.00 10.87 -9.92
N GLU A 6 17.31 10.11 -10.98
CA GLU A 6 17.07 8.65 -11.04
C GLU A 6 17.94 7.83 -10.05
N LYS A 7 18.98 8.44 -9.47
CA LYS A 7 19.83 7.84 -8.41
C LYS A 7 19.39 8.21 -6.99
N THR A 8 18.33 8.99 -6.86
CA THR A 8 17.88 9.54 -5.59
C THR A 8 16.77 8.66 -5.03
N ASP A 9 16.68 8.57 -3.70
CA ASP A 9 15.55 7.94 -2.99
C ASP A 9 14.21 8.42 -3.55
N SER A 10 13.27 7.48 -3.71
CA SER A 10 11.98 7.71 -4.39
C SER A 10 11.16 8.87 -3.80
N LEU A 11 11.27 9.11 -2.49
CA LEU A 11 10.57 10.19 -1.79
C LEU A 11 11.18 11.57 -2.11
N THR A 12 12.50 11.65 -2.13
CA THR A 12 13.25 12.88 -2.47
C THR A 12 13.05 13.22 -3.94
N LEU A 13 13.03 12.22 -4.82
CA LEU A 13 12.72 12.38 -6.24
C LEU A 13 11.32 13.00 -6.43
N ARG A 14 10.31 12.48 -5.73
CA ARG A 14 8.93 13.00 -5.83
C ARG A 14 8.83 14.45 -5.37
N LYS A 15 9.42 14.80 -4.23
CA LYS A 15 9.45 16.21 -3.76
C LYS A 15 10.06 17.16 -4.78
N SER A 16 11.15 16.73 -5.42
CA SER A 16 11.81 17.51 -6.47
C SER A 16 10.94 17.65 -7.71
N LEU A 17 10.27 16.58 -8.14
CA LEU A 17 9.34 16.61 -9.28
C LEU A 17 8.13 17.49 -8.99
N ASP A 18 7.53 17.41 -7.80
CA ASP A 18 6.44 18.28 -7.38
C ASP A 18 6.84 19.76 -7.45
N SER A 19 8.05 20.09 -6.99
CA SER A 19 8.56 21.45 -7.06
C SER A 19 8.75 21.93 -8.50
N ILE A 20 9.32 21.11 -9.38
CA ILE A 20 9.53 21.41 -10.80
C ILE A 20 8.19 21.65 -11.51
N ILE A 21 7.22 20.78 -11.30
CA ILE A 21 5.89 20.87 -11.94
C ILE A 21 5.16 22.13 -11.46
N LYS A 22 5.18 22.41 -10.15
CA LYS A 22 4.53 23.60 -9.57
C LYS A 22 5.17 24.90 -10.00
N SER A 23 6.49 24.93 -10.18
CA SER A 23 7.20 26.14 -10.61
C SER A 23 7.00 26.48 -12.09
N ASN A 24 6.57 25.52 -12.91
CA ASN A 24 6.37 25.69 -14.35
C ASN A 24 5.01 25.15 -14.84
N PRO A 25 3.87 25.70 -14.37
CA PRO A 25 2.55 25.14 -14.64
C PRO A 25 2.11 25.19 -16.12
N TYR A 26 2.86 25.92 -16.97
CA TYR A 26 2.62 26.05 -18.40
C TYR A 26 3.43 25.07 -19.25
N SER A 27 4.30 24.26 -18.65
CA SER A 27 5.18 23.36 -19.41
C SER A 27 4.48 22.04 -19.77
N PHE A 28 4.45 21.74 -21.08
CA PHE A 28 3.97 20.44 -21.58
C PHE A 28 4.81 19.25 -21.07
N THR A 29 6.07 19.49 -20.71
CA THR A 29 6.94 18.47 -20.09
C THR A 29 6.33 17.90 -18.81
N ASN A 30 5.51 18.68 -18.10
CA ASN A 30 4.83 18.24 -16.89
C ASN A 30 3.93 17.03 -17.13
N LEU A 31 3.28 16.94 -18.29
CA LEU A 31 2.42 15.81 -18.65
C LEU A 31 3.23 14.51 -18.73
N HIS A 32 4.41 14.59 -19.37
CA HIS A 32 5.31 13.44 -19.44
C HIS A 32 5.88 13.05 -18.07
N LEU A 33 6.23 14.04 -17.24
CA LEU A 33 6.71 13.78 -15.89
C LEU A 33 5.62 13.13 -15.03
N ILE A 34 4.39 13.62 -15.11
CA ILE A 34 3.26 13.05 -14.40
C ILE A 34 3.00 11.62 -14.89
N GLU A 35 2.93 11.38 -16.19
CA GLU A 35 2.71 10.04 -16.73
C GLU A 35 3.81 9.06 -16.30
N LYS A 36 5.08 9.47 -16.44
CA LYS A 36 6.24 8.61 -16.14
C LYS A 36 6.40 8.28 -14.66
N TYR A 37 6.12 9.21 -13.74
CA TYR A 37 6.49 9.06 -12.34
C TYR A 37 5.30 8.93 -11.38
N TYR A 38 4.07 9.27 -11.82
CA TYR A 38 2.88 9.24 -10.97
C TYR A 38 1.78 8.29 -11.51
N VAL A 39 1.80 7.95 -12.79
CA VAL A 39 0.81 7.04 -13.40
C VAL A 39 1.45 5.67 -13.61
N GLN A 40 2.06 5.12 -12.55
CA GLN A 40 2.67 3.79 -12.57
C GLN A 40 1.91 2.83 -11.64
N ASP A 41 2.04 1.54 -11.90
CA ASP A 41 1.56 0.52 -10.95
C ASP A 41 2.25 0.71 -9.59
N GLY A 42 1.43 0.74 -8.52
CA GLY A 42 1.90 0.99 -7.17
C GLY A 42 1.87 2.45 -6.70
N PHE A 43 1.58 3.43 -7.55
CA PHE A 43 1.31 4.78 -7.10
C PHE A 43 -0.03 4.85 -6.37
N SER A 44 -0.08 5.50 -5.21
CA SER A 44 -1.25 5.46 -4.32
C SER A 44 -1.72 6.82 -3.81
N ASP A 45 -0.89 7.86 -3.90
CA ASP A 45 -1.28 9.21 -3.43
C ASP A 45 -2.01 9.99 -4.54
N TYR A 46 -3.20 9.50 -4.88
CA TYR A 46 -4.03 10.11 -5.94
C TYR A 46 -4.53 11.50 -5.59
N ASP A 47 -4.69 11.83 -4.30
CA ASP A 47 -5.13 13.16 -3.87
C ASP A 47 -4.02 14.20 -4.14
N ALA A 48 -2.76 13.84 -3.86
CA ALA A 48 -1.62 14.69 -4.24
C ALA A 48 -1.50 14.83 -5.75
N LEU A 49 -1.70 13.74 -6.51
CA LEU A 49 -1.68 13.76 -7.97
C LEU A 49 -2.79 14.64 -8.54
N GLN A 50 -4.01 14.55 -8.02
CA GLN A 50 -5.12 15.42 -8.48
C GLN A 50 -4.86 16.89 -8.18
N LYS A 51 -4.27 17.21 -7.02
CA LYS A 51 -3.85 18.58 -6.69
C LYS A 51 -2.78 19.09 -7.64
N LEU A 52 -1.81 18.23 -7.99
CA LEU A 52 -0.74 18.57 -8.91
C LEU A 52 -1.27 18.86 -10.31
N ILE A 53 -2.15 18.00 -10.83
CA ILE A 53 -2.87 18.19 -12.11
C ILE A 53 -3.73 19.43 -12.04
N GLY A 54 -4.42 19.68 -10.92
CA GLY A 54 -5.25 20.88 -10.69
C GLY A 54 -4.45 22.17 -10.77
N GLY A 55 -3.17 22.15 -10.44
CA GLY A 55 -2.25 23.29 -10.53
C GLY A 55 -1.73 23.62 -11.95
N LEU A 56 -1.95 22.74 -12.94
CA LEU A 56 -1.52 23.00 -14.32
C LEU A 56 -2.39 24.09 -14.98
N SER A 57 -1.81 24.79 -15.98
CA SER A 57 -2.53 25.83 -16.73
C SER A 57 -3.70 25.26 -17.55
N GLY A 58 -4.72 26.10 -17.81
CA GLY A 58 -5.86 25.72 -18.64
C GLY A 58 -5.47 25.23 -20.03
N ILE A 59 -4.49 25.86 -20.64
CA ILE A 59 -3.98 25.48 -21.97
C ILE A 59 -3.50 24.03 -22.02
N ILE A 60 -2.88 23.55 -20.95
CA ILE A 60 -2.41 22.15 -20.84
C ILE A 60 -3.58 21.22 -20.57
N LYS A 61 -4.53 21.64 -19.71
CA LYS A 61 -5.69 20.84 -19.31
C LYS A 61 -6.62 20.51 -20.47
N ASP A 62 -6.74 21.40 -21.45
CA ASP A 62 -7.62 21.26 -22.59
C ASP A 62 -7.00 20.45 -23.75
N THR A 63 -5.86 19.82 -23.51
CA THR A 63 -5.21 19.00 -24.55
C THR A 63 -5.73 17.57 -24.58
N PRO A 64 -5.81 16.92 -25.78
CA PRO A 64 -6.17 15.51 -25.89
C PRO A 64 -5.25 14.58 -25.07
N TYR A 65 -3.97 14.95 -24.96
CA TYR A 65 -3.02 14.20 -24.14
C TYR A 65 -3.42 14.23 -22.66
N MET A 66 -3.81 15.40 -22.14
CA MET A 66 -4.25 15.55 -20.77
C MET A 66 -5.54 14.80 -20.49
N MET A 67 -6.51 14.82 -21.42
CA MET A 67 -7.74 14.04 -21.29
C MET A 67 -7.44 12.53 -21.18
N ASN A 68 -6.52 12.02 -22.01
CA ASN A 68 -6.09 10.62 -21.94
C ASN A 68 -5.38 10.31 -20.60
N LEU A 69 -4.51 11.20 -20.14
CA LEU A 69 -3.82 11.06 -18.86
C LEU A 69 -4.81 11.04 -17.68
N GLN A 70 -5.80 11.92 -17.67
CA GLN A 70 -6.88 11.93 -16.68
C GLN A 70 -7.68 10.63 -16.69
N ALA A 71 -8.04 10.11 -17.86
CA ALA A 71 -8.73 8.83 -17.98
C ALA A 71 -7.89 7.67 -17.43
N LYS A 72 -6.57 7.66 -17.68
CA LYS A 72 -5.64 6.68 -17.09
C LYS A 72 -5.63 6.78 -15.56
N VAL A 73 -5.52 7.99 -15.01
CA VAL A 73 -5.53 8.25 -13.55
C VAL A 73 -6.86 7.80 -12.94
N GLU A 74 -7.99 8.16 -13.53
CA GLU A 74 -9.31 7.74 -13.05
C GLU A 74 -9.48 6.21 -13.06
N ASN A 75 -9.01 5.55 -14.11
CA ASN A 75 -9.05 4.09 -14.19
C ASN A 75 -8.19 3.44 -13.10
N GLN A 76 -7.02 4.01 -12.78
CA GLN A 76 -6.21 3.53 -11.68
C GLN A 76 -6.88 3.77 -10.32
N ILE A 77 -7.49 4.95 -10.11
CA ILE A 77 -8.28 5.24 -8.91
C ILE A 77 -9.42 4.23 -8.75
N LYS A 78 -10.17 3.96 -9.82
CA LYS A 78 -11.26 2.97 -9.82
C LYS A 78 -10.74 1.56 -9.48
N ARG A 79 -9.63 1.12 -10.09
CA ARG A 79 -8.99 -0.16 -9.78
C ARG A 79 -8.56 -0.27 -8.32
N ASN A 80 -8.00 0.81 -7.76
CA ASN A 80 -7.56 0.83 -6.37
C ASN A 80 -8.72 0.96 -5.37
N ARG A 81 -9.79 1.69 -5.71
CA ARG A 81 -11.01 1.74 -4.89
C ARG A 81 -11.75 0.40 -4.87
N ASN A 82 -11.73 -0.35 -5.98
CA ASN A 82 -12.36 -1.67 -6.06
C ASN A 82 -11.53 -2.77 -5.37
N ARG A 83 -10.28 -2.50 -5.00
CA ARG A 83 -9.49 -3.36 -4.10
C ARG A 83 -9.93 -3.13 -2.66
N ASN A 84 -11.14 -3.56 -2.37
CA ASN A 84 -11.84 -3.25 -1.13
C ASN A 84 -11.27 -4.09 0.02
N ILE A 85 -10.51 -3.44 0.89
CA ILE A 85 -9.95 -4.05 2.11
C ILE A 85 -11.08 -4.43 3.10
N TYR A 86 -12.26 -3.84 2.93
CA TYR A 86 -13.42 -4.05 3.81
C TYR A 86 -14.04 -5.46 3.70
N THR A 87 -13.69 -6.25 2.69
CA THR A 87 -14.17 -7.63 2.48
C THR A 87 -13.31 -8.69 3.16
N LEU A 88 -12.45 -8.31 4.10
CA LEU A 88 -11.69 -9.27 4.90
C LEU A 88 -12.62 -10.15 5.71
N LEU A 89 -12.89 -11.34 5.18
CA LEU A 89 -13.60 -12.44 5.87
C LEU A 89 -12.67 -13.23 6.80
N ASN A 90 -11.41 -12.84 6.85
CA ASN A 90 -10.41 -13.51 7.67
C ASN A 90 -10.76 -13.37 9.15
N LYS A 91 -10.61 -14.45 9.88
CA LYS A 91 -10.90 -14.54 11.31
C LYS A 91 -9.60 -14.51 12.09
N ASP A 92 -9.64 -13.92 13.26
CA ASP A 92 -8.55 -13.99 14.23
C ASP A 92 -8.50 -15.38 14.90
N ARG A 93 -7.53 -15.58 15.79
CA ARG A 93 -7.36 -16.81 16.55
C ARG A 93 -8.60 -17.21 17.37
N ASN A 94 -9.48 -16.26 17.69
CA ASN A 94 -10.71 -16.46 18.44
C ASN A 94 -11.92 -16.68 17.52
N GLY A 95 -11.74 -16.62 16.20
CA GLY A 95 -12.80 -16.73 15.20
C GLY A 95 -13.55 -15.44 14.92
N GLU A 96 -13.05 -14.29 15.41
CA GLU A 96 -13.63 -12.96 15.19
C GLU A 96 -13.00 -12.27 13.99
N GLY A 97 -13.84 -11.63 13.18
CA GLY A 97 -13.38 -10.79 12.06
C GLY A 97 -12.97 -9.39 12.51
N ILE A 98 -12.14 -8.73 11.70
CA ILE A 98 -11.81 -7.32 11.93
C ILE A 98 -13.01 -6.44 11.60
N LYS A 99 -13.42 -5.62 12.55
CA LYS A 99 -14.36 -4.53 12.33
C LYS A 99 -13.61 -3.29 11.81
N TRP A 100 -13.42 -3.21 10.51
CA TRP A 100 -12.67 -2.12 9.88
C TRP A 100 -13.19 -0.72 10.23
N ALA A 101 -14.50 -0.59 10.43
CA ALA A 101 -15.12 0.66 10.84
C ALA A 101 -14.67 1.14 12.24
N SER A 102 -14.22 0.23 13.10
CA SER A 102 -13.69 0.59 14.43
C SER A 102 -12.21 1.00 14.43
N ILE A 103 -11.52 0.81 13.30
CA ILE A 103 -10.12 1.23 13.11
C ILE A 103 -10.16 2.60 12.42
N SER A 104 -10.24 3.67 13.22
CA SER A 104 -10.17 5.05 12.73
C SER A 104 -8.78 5.63 12.94
N ASP A 105 -8.40 6.57 12.07
CA ASP A 105 -7.23 7.44 12.21
C ASP A 105 -5.86 6.76 12.39
N GLN A 106 -5.73 5.47 11.99
CA GLN A 106 -4.50 4.71 12.12
C GLN A 106 -3.88 4.41 10.77
N TYR A 107 -2.55 4.45 10.70
CA TYR A 107 -1.80 3.78 9.65
C TYR A 107 -1.88 2.27 9.87
N ILE A 108 -2.06 1.50 8.80
CA ILE A 108 -2.20 0.06 8.88
C ILE A 108 -1.17 -0.60 7.98
N LEU A 109 -0.34 -1.45 8.56
CA LEU A 109 0.49 -2.37 7.79
C LEU A 109 -0.27 -3.68 7.64
N LEU A 110 -0.63 -4.02 6.41
CA LEU A 110 -1.06 -5.37 6.06
C LEU A 110 0.19 -6.19 5.76
N ASP A 111 0.42 -7.22 6.54
CA ASP A 111 1.57 -8.13 6.40
C ASP A 111 1.05 -9.49 5.96
N PHE A 112 1.45 -9.94 4.76
CA PHE A 112 1.06 -11.23 4.19
C PHE A 112 2.20 -12.22 4.38
N TRP A 113 1.89 -13.33 5.04
CA TRP A 113 2.89 -14.31 5.46
C TRP A 113 2.34 -15.75 5.49
N ALA A 114 3.20 -16.69 5.82
CA ALA A 114 2.77 -18.04 6.17
C ALA A 114 3.79 -18.70 7.10
N SER A 115 3.35 -19.59 7.99
CA SER A 115 4.22 -20.29 8.95
C SER A 115 5.22 -21.24 8.25
N TRP A 116 4.83 -21.75 7.09
CA TRP A 116 5.65 -22.64 6.25
C TRP A 116 6.67 -21.91 5.36
N ASN A 117 6.64 -20.56 5.33
CA ASN A 117 7.57 -19.75 4.53
C ASN A 117 8.64 -19.11 5.45
N PRO A 118 9.89 -19.60 5.42
CA PRO A 118 10.94 -19.09 6.32
C PRO A 118 11.27 -17.61 6.11
N GLU A 119 11.16 -17.11 4.88
CA GLU A 119 11.43 -15.71 4.58
C GLU A 119 10.37 -14.80 5.21
N SER A 120 9.10 -15.21 5.19
CA SER A 120 8.02 -14.50 5.87
C SER A 120 8.23 -14.44 7.38
N VAL A 121 8.64 -15.55 7.95
CA VAL A 121 8.96 -15.67 9.38
C VAL A 121 10.08 -14.71 9.75
N ALA A 122 11.21 -14.72 9.03
CA ALA A 122 12.35 -13.84 9.26
C ALA A 122 11.97 -12.36 9.05
N ALA A 123 11.09 -12.04 8.09
CA ALA A 123 10.59 -10.70 7.86
C ALA A 123 9.78 -10.19 9.07
N GLN A 124 8.88 -11.01 9.63
CA GLN A 124 8.13 -10.66 10.85
C GLN A 124 9.05 -10.43 12.04
N ASP A 125 10.02 -11.30 12.26
CA ASP A 125 11.00 -11.17 13.36
C ASP A 125 11.77 -9.84 13.25
N SER A 126 12.06 -9.40 12.03
CA SER A 126 12.73 -8.11 11.77
C SER A 126 11.79 -6.91 12.00
N LEU A 127 10.48 -7.07 11.82
CA LEU A 127 9.48 -6.01 12.03
C LEU A 127 9.20 -5.74 13.51
N VAL A 128 9.25 -6.76 14.39
CA VAL A 128 8.92 -6.63 15.81
C VAL A 128 9.64 -5.45 16.48
N PRO A 129 10.98 -5.31 16.43
CA PRO A 129 11.67 -4.22 17.10
C PRO A 129 11.39 -2.85 16.49
N VAL A 130 11.01 -2.78 15.21
CA VAL A 130 10.63 -1.53 14.53
C VAL A 130 9.25 -1.09 15.00
N LEU A 131 8.32 -2.01 15.09
CA LEU A 131 6.93 -1.75 15.48
C LEU A 131 6.81 -1.38 16.94
N ASP A 132 7.66 -1.91 17.81
CA ASP A 132 7.75 -1.48 19.20
C ASP A 132 8.03 0.01 19.35
N LYS A 133 8.87 0.56 18.50
CA LYS A 133 9.13 2.01 18.44
C LYS A 133 7.93 2.80 17.92
N LEU A 134 7.03 2.17 17.19
CA LEU A 134 5.84 2.78 16.59
C LEU A 134 4.56 2.62 17.44
N LYS A 135 4.59 1.85 18.54
CA LYS A 135 3.44 1.63 19.45
C LYS A 135 2.74 2.93 19.92
N LYS A 136 3.49 4.03 20.01
CA LYS A 136 2.96 5.36 20.41
C LYS A 136 2.44 6.19 19.22
N LYS A 137 2.52 5.69 17.99
CA LYS A 137 2.25 6.45 16.76
C LYS A 137 1.05 5.84 16.04
N ASN A 138 -0.10 5.87 16.56
CA ASN A 138 -1.36 5.54 15.85
C ASN A 138 -1.20 4.57 14.64
N PHE A 139 -0.55 3.42 14.90
CA PHE A 139 -0.11 2.45 13.90
C PHE A 139 -0.60 1.04 14.29
N LEU A 140 -1.21 0.33 13.35
CA LEU A 140 -1.74 -1.01 13.52
C LEU A 140 -1.08 -1.97 12.53
N VAL A 141 -0.69 -3.15 12.99
CA VAL A 141 -0.32 -4.26 12.12
C VAL A 141 -1.46 -5.25 12.05
N VAL A 142 -1.82 -5.62 10.83
CA VAL A 142 -2.77 -6.67 10.51
C VAL A 142 -2.02 -7.73 9.71
N SER A 143 -1.66 -8.81 10.38
CA SER A 143 -0.92 -9.92 9.79
C SER A 143 -1.88 -10.97 9.27
N ILE A 144 -1.80 -11.27 7.98
CA ILE A 144 -2.72 -12.12 7.23
C ILE A 144 -1.96 -13.36 6.79
N SER A 145 -2.29 -14.49 7.41
CA SER A 145 -1.63 -15.75 7.09
C SER A 145 -2.28 -16.47 5.91
N LEU A 146 -1.43 -17.09 5.09
CA LEU A 146 -1.81 -18.02 4.01
C LEU A 146 -1.70 -19.49 4.45
N ASP A 147 -1.72 -19.75 5.75
CA ASP A 147 -1.71 -21.12 6.25
C ASP A 147 -3.02 -21.86 5.91
N LEU A 148 -2.89 -23.14 5.64
CA LEU A 148 -4.02 -24.06 5.48
C LEU A 148 -4.31 -24.83 6.78
N ASP A 149 -3.31 -24.94 7.66
CA ASP A 149 -3.39 -25.66 8.94
C ASP A 149 -3.46 -24.67 10.10
N LYS A 150 -4.57 -24.77 10.86
CA LYS A 150 -4.81 -23.93 12.03
C LYS A 150 -3.77 -24.15 13.13
N GLN A 151 -3.35 -25.41 13.36
CA GLN A 151 -2.43 -25.73 14.45
C GLN A 151 -1.02 -25.19 14.16
N ALA A 152 -0.56 -25.33 12.91
CA ALA A 152 0.72 -24.76 12.46
C ALA A 152 0.72 -23.23 12.62
N TRP A 153 -0.36 -22.57 12.19
CA TRP A 153 -0.53 -21.13 12.34
C TRP A 153 -0.50 -20.67 13.79
N LEU A 154 -1.31 -21.32 14.67
CA LEU A 154 -1.35 -20.98 16.10
C LEU A 154 -0.01 -21.19 16.78
N LYS A 155 0.71 -22.29 16.47
CA LYS A 155 2.05 -22.55 16.97
C LYS A 155 3.01 -21.43 16.55
N ALA A 156 3.02 -21.08 15.28
CA ALA A 156 3.89 -20.04 14.74
C ALA A 156 3.64 -18.66 15.37
N ILE A 157 2.39 -18.30 15.69
CA ILE A 157 2.05 -17.07 16.41
C ILE A 157 2.54 -17.13 17.85
N ALA A 158 2.36 -18.26 18.54
CA ALA A 158 2.72 -18.41 19.94
C ALA A 158 4.25 -18.32 20.18
N GLU A 159 5.05 -18.67 19.18
CA GLU A 159 6.51 -18.60 19.23
C GLU A 159 7.07 -17.16 19.05
N ARG A 160 6.22 -16.17 18.78
CA ARG A 160 6.64 -14.78 18.47
C ARG A 160 5.96 -13.77 19.38
N ASP A 161 6.67 -12.69 19.70
CA ASP A 161 6.08 -11.55 20.43
C ASP A 161 5.32 -10.62 19.47
N THR A 162 4.22 -11.14 18.95
CA THR A 162 3.30 -10.39 18.06
C THR A 162 1.98 -10.04 18.75
N THR A 163 1.99 -9.92 20.08
CA THR A 163 0.78 -9.71 20.91
C THR A 163 0.01 -8.44 20.56
N HIS A 164 0.68 -7.46 19.94
CA HIS A 164 0.08 -6.20 19.51
C HIS A 164 -0.48 -6.23 18.09
N TRP A 165 -0.24 -7.32 17.35
CA TRP A 165 -0.70 -7.47 15.98
C TRP A 165 -2.07 -8.12 15.94
N LYS A 166 -2.87 -7.73 14.95
CA LYS A 166 -4.07 -8.47 14.60
C LYS A 166 -3.68 -9.62 13.69
N GLN A 167 -3.71 -10.84 14.22
CA GLN A 167 -3.37 -12.05 13.48
C GLN A 167 -4.63 -12.66 12.87
N LEU A 168 -4.67 -12.81 11.55
CA LEU A 168 -5.81 -13.29 10.79
C LEU A 168 -5.43 -14.46 9.89
N CYS A 169 -6.33 -15.42 9.77
CA CYS A 169 -6.26 -16.52 8.81
C CYS A 169 -7.65 -17.02 8.45
N ASP A 170 -7.91 -17.35 7.19
CA ASP A 170 -9.15 -18.01 6.75
C ASP A 170 -8.92 -19.48 6.33
N PHE A 171 -7.66 -19.94 6.39
CA PHE A 171 -7.24 -21.29 6.04
C PHE A 171 -7.51 -21.67 4.58
N THR A 172 -7.57 -20.69 3.69
CA THR A 172 -7.78 -20.92 2.25
C THR A 172 -6.50 -20.73 1.42
N GLY A 173 -5.40 -20.32 2.06
CA GLY A 173 -4.10 -20.12 1.43
C GLY A 173 -4.17 -19.10 0.29
N TRP A 174 -3.60 -19.46 -0.85
CA TRP A 174 -3.64 -18.62 -2.06
C TRP A 174 -5.05 -18.41 -2.65
N ASN A 175 -6.05 -19.15 -2.18
CA ASN A 175 -7.45 -18.96 -2.58
C ASN A 175 -8.17 -17.85 -1.84
N ASN A 176 -7.55 -17.27 -0.82
CA ASN A 176 -8.06 -16.13 -0.09
C ASN A 176 -8.41 -14.97 -1.05
N ASN A 177 -9.61 -14.42 -0.90
CA ASN A 177 -10.10 -13.36 -1.78
C ASN A 177 -9.28 -12.08 -1.67
N LEU A 178 -8.84 -11.72 -0.46
CA LEU A 178 -8.00 -10.54 -0.27
C LEU A 178 -6.66 -10.67 -1.01
N ILE A 179 -6.03 -11.84 -0.98
CA ILE A 179 -4.79 -12.13 -1.71
C ILE A 179 -4.98 -11.86 -3.20
N LYS A 180 -6.08 -12.37 -3.78
CA LYS A 180 -6.44 -12.16 -5.19
C LYS A 180 -6.75 -10.70 -5.49
N ASP A 181 -7.57 -10.06 -4.66
CA ASP A 181 -8.00 -8.67 -4.83
C ASP A 181 -6.81 -7.70 -4.70
N GLN A 182 -5.88 -7.97 -3.80
CA GLN A 182 -4.68 -7.16 -3.62
C GLN A 182 -3.56 -7.51 -4.60
N GLY A 183 -3.70 -8.60 -5.37
CA GLY A 183 -2.72 -9.03 -6.36
C GLY A 183 -1.41 -9.53 -5.74
N ILE A 184 -1.48 -10.11 -4.54
CA ILE A 184 -0.32 -10.72 -3.87
C ILE A 184 0.04 -12.00 -4.62
N ARG A 185 1.30 -12.14 -5.02
CA ARG A 185 1.81 -13.26 -5.82
C ARG A 185 2.95 -14.02 -5.17
N GLU A 186 3.58 -13.42 -4.16
CA GLU A 186 4.72 -13.99 -3.45
C GLU A 186 4.68 -13.60 -1.97
N LEU A 187 5.42 -14.32 -1.14
CA LEU A 187 5.59 -14.07 0.28
C LEU A 187 7.08 -13.93 0.61
N PRO A 188 7.44 -13.08 1.58
CA PRO A 188 6.58 -12.12 2.27
C PRO A 188 6.18 -10.95 1.38
N SER A 189 4.98 -10.40 1.60
CA SER A 189 4.50 -9.20 0.93
C SER A 189 3.83 -8.27 1.94
N ASN A 190 3.86 -6.95 1.71
CA ASN A 190 3.22 -6.01 2.61
C ASN A 190 2.58 -4.84 1.89
N ILE A 191 1.55 -4.26 2.52
CA ILE A 191 0.86 -3.07 2.04
C ILE A 191 0.69 -2.11 3.19
N LEU A 192 1.18 -0.88 3.04
CA LEU A 192 0.96 0.20 3.99
C LEU A 192 -0.23 1.05 3.58
N LEU A 193 -1.15 1.24 4.50
CA LEU A 193 -2.35 2.07 4.34
C LEU A 193 -2.26 3.32 5.20
N ASN A 194 -2.78 4.43 4.68
CA ASN A 194 -2.99 5.64 5.46
C ASN A 194 -4.27 5.54 6.32
N PRO A 195 -4.57 6.53 7.21
CA PRO A 195 -5.79 6.54 8.01
C PRO A 195 -7.10 6.47 7.20
N HIS A 196 -7.10 6.92 5.95
CA HIS A 196 -8.23 6.83 5.03
C HIS A 196 -8.32 5.46 4.32
N LYS A 197 -7.50 4.46 4.73
CA LYS A 197 -7.44 3.11 4.16
C LYS A 197 -6.99 3.08 2.68
N GLN A 198 -6.28 4.10 2.25
CA GLN A 198 -5.68 4.14 0.92
C GLN A 198 -4.26 3.56 0.99
N THR A 199 -3.89 2.77 0.00
CA THR A 199 -2.53 2.23 -0.12
C THR A 199 -1.54 3.38 -0.38
N ILE A 200 -0.51 3.49 0.45
CA ILE A 200 0.56 4.47 0.30
C ILE A 200 1.93 3.84 -0.01
N ALA A 201 2.09 2.55 0.27
CA ALA A 201 3.27 1.79 -0.11
C ALA A 201 2.95 0.31 -0.26
N ARG A 202 3.76 -0.41 -1.06
CA ARG A 202 3.72 -1.87 -1.22
C ARG A 202 5.14 -2.40 -1.23
N ASP A 203 5.33 -3.59 -0.62
CA ASP A 203 6.59 -4.34 -0.61
C ASP A 203 7.80 -3.47 -0.25
N SER A 204 7.56 -2.52 0.68
CA SER A 204 8.58 -1.63 1.22
C SER A 204 9.45 -2.44 2.19
N ARG A 205 10.66 -2.71 1.78
CA ARG A 205 11.72 -3.32 2.61
C ARG A 205 12.71 -2.27 3.05
#